data_4bc63bed6991d15708e13763cea68696
#
_entry.id   4bc63bed6991d15708e13763cea68696
#
_cell.length_a   1.000
_cell.length_b   1.000
_cell.length_c   1.000
_cell.angle_alpha   90.00
_cell.angle_beta   90.00
_cell.angle_gamma   90.00
#
_symmetry.space_group_name_H-M   'P 1'
#
loop_
_entity.id
_entity.type
_entity.pdbx_description
1 polymer ?
#
loop_
_entity_poly.entity_id
_entity_poly.type
_entity_poly.pdbx_seq_one_letter_code
_entity_poly.pdbx_strand_id
1 'polypeptide(L)'
;MSLATPDGGPRRATIQSVERAARILKLLGAGSWRLGVTEVAERLGLAKGTAYGLLRTLEAQELVEQDPETGKYRLGPAMLQLGNAFLDNHELRARSLLWADSLASRGAEAVRVGVLHGSNVLIVHHVFRPDNSVQILEVGASIPWHACALGKAIAAYLPDAQRRSLLDSGLVPLTGRTVTDPATLEESLATVATAGVALEDQEAIVGEAEIAAPVFDDMGHSVGAIGVVGPVERLVPDGRVSATLLAAVRETSRGLSRDMGAGRVRSRGPAARP
;
A
#
# COMPACT_ATOMS: atom_id res chain seq x y z
N MET A 1 22.10 26.86 25.81
CA MET A 1 21.58 27.42 24.54
C MET A 1 20.51 26.44 24.03
N SER A 2 19.26 26.80 24.31
CA SER A 2 18.08 25.93 24.17
C SER A 2 17.67 25.90 22.70
N LEU A 3 17.66 24.73 22.07
CA LEU A 3 17.12 24.55 20.74
C LEU A 3 15.62 24.30 20.85
N ALA A 4 14.84 25.30 20.46
CA ALA A 4 13.39 25.24 20.31
C ALA A 4 13.02 24.29 19.16
N THR A 5 12.19 23.29 19.44
CA THR A 5 11.49 22.49 18.46
C THR A 5 10.40 23.34 17.81
N PRO A 6 10.29 23.44 16.47
CA PRO A 6 9.18 24.09 15.82
C PRO A 6 8.05 23.08 15.58
N ASP A 7 6.85 23.62 15.70
CA ASP A 7 5.58 23.14 15.15
C ASP A 7 4.65 22.36 16.08
N GLY A 8 3.98 23.15 16.91
CA GLY A 8 2.72 22.83 17.59
C GLY A 8 1.53 23.44 16.90
N GLY A 9 1.16 22.97 15.69
CA GLY A 9 -0.20 23.22 15.18
C GLY A 9 -1.22 22.64 16.16
N PRO A 10 -2.45 23.21 16.33
CA PRO A 10 -3.42 22.71 17.29
C PRO A 10 -3.76 21.27 16.97
N ARG A 11 -3.26 20.32 17.79
CA ARG A 11 -3.70 18.92 17.74
C ARG A 11 -5.21 18.94 17.94
N ARG A 12 -5.98 18.63 16.91
CA ARG A 12 -7.42 18.39 17.04
C ARG A 12 -7.62 17.44 18.20
N ALA A 13 -8.45 17.84 19.16
CA ALA A 13 -8.76 17.03 20.32
C ALA A 13 -9.33 15.68 19.84
N THR A 14 -8.55 14.62 19.98
CA THR A 14 -8.98 13.26 19.65
C THR A 14 -9.68 12.65 20.87
N ILE A 15 -10.69 11.80 20.63
CA ILE A 15 -11.33 11.04 21.71
C ILE A 15 -10.37 9.89 22.07
N GLN A 16 -9.74 9.99 23.23
CA GLN A 16 -8.68 9.09 23.67
C GLN A 16 -9.09 7.60 23.68
N SER A 17 -10.34 7.29 24.02
CA SER A 17 -10.86 5.91 24.01
C SER A 17 -10.90 5.34 22.59
N VAL A 18 -11.29 6.14 21.60
CA VAL A 18 -11.33 5.73 20.18
C VAL A 18 -9.90 5.52 19.65
N GLU A 19 -8.98 6.42 19.97
CA GLU A 19 -7.57 6.28 19.59
C GLU A 19 -6.97 5.00 20.18
N ARG A 20 -7.20 4.72 21.46
CA ARG A 20 -6.71 3.51 22.13
C ARG A 20 -7.32 2.24 21.53
N ALA A 21 -8.62 2.24 21.24
CA ALA A 21 -9.29 1.12 20.57
C ALA A 21 -8.69 0.85 19.18
N ALA A 22 -8.48 1.89 18.37
CA ALA A 22 -7.81 1.77 17.07
C ALA A 22 -6.38 1.22 17.18
N ARG A 23 -5.62 1.63 18.20
CA ARG A 23 -4.27 1.09 18.48
C ARG A 23 -4.31 -0.39 18.85
N ILE A 24 -5.33 -0.85 19.59
CA ILE A 24 -5.52 -2.29 19.91
C ILE A 24 -5.76 -3.07 18.60
N LEU A 25 -6.68 -2.62 17.75
CA LEU A 25 -6.96 -3.28 16.46
C LEU A 25 -5.71 -3.37 15.59
N LYS A 26 -4.95 -2.27 15.46
CA LYS A 26 -3.68 -2.25 14.71
C LYS A 26 -2.65 -3.21 15.30
N LEU A 27 -2.55 -3.29 16.64
CA LEU A 27 -1.63 -4.20 17.31
C LEU A 27 -1.97 -5.67 17.02
N LEU A 28 -3.25 -6.03 17.09
CA LEU A 28 -3.72 -7.39 16.79
C LEU A 28 -3.60 -7.74 15.29
N GLY A 29 -3.69 -6.73 14.40
CA GLY A 29 -3.54 -6.90 12.96
C GLY A 29 -2.09 -6.95 12.45
N ALA A 30 -1.10 -6.52 13.26
CA ALA A 30 0.30 -6.44 12.84
C ALA A 30 1.04 -7.80 12.79
N GLY A 31 0.36 -8.92 13.02
CA GLY A 31 0.93 -10.26 12.97
C GLY A 31 -0.08 -11.35 13.37
N SER A 32 0.32 -12.61 13.31
CA SER A 32 -0.53 -13.77 13.70
C SER A 32 -0.70 -13.87 15.23
N TRP A 33 -0.80 -12.73 15.91
CA TRP A 33 -0.73 -12.70 17.35
C TRP A 33 -2.10 -12.84 18.00
N ARG A 34 -2.19 -13.81 18.88
CA ARG A 34 -3.23 -13.88 19.90
C ARG A 34 -2.65 -13.31 21.18
N LEU A 35 -3.14 -12.15 21.64
CA LEU A 35 -2.61 -11.44 22.80
C LEU A 35 -3.59 -11.47 23.96
N GLY A 36 -3.09 -11.73 25.17
CA GLY A 36 -3.84 -11.58 26.39
C GLY A 36 -4.00 -10.10 26.80
N VAL A 37 -4.96 -9.80 27.67
CA VAL A 37 -5.20 -8.43 28.18
C VAL A 37 -3.91 -7.78 28.74
N THR A 38 -3.11 -8.54 29.46
CA THR A 38 -1.86 -8.03 30.06
C THR A 38 -0.85 -7.65 28.98
N GLU A 39 -0.67 -8.52 27.98
CA GLU A 39 0.24 -8.26 26.86
C GLU A 39 -0.18 -7.03 26.04
N VAL A 40 -1.49 -6.85 25.81
CA VAL A 40 -2.04 -5.66 25.13
C VAL A 40 -1.80 -4.40 25.97
N ALA A 41 -2.06 -4.48 27.27
CA ALA A 41 -1.85 -3.35 28.19
C ALA A 41 -0.38 -2.89 28.22
N GLU A 42 0.55 -3.82 28.35
CA GLU A 42 2.00 -3.55 28.37
C GLU A 42 2.48 -2.93 27.05
N ARG A 43 2.16 -3.55 25.91
CA ARG A 43 2.62 -3.07 24.60
C ARG A 43 2.09 -1.69 24.24
N LEU A 44 0.91 -1.32 24.73
CA LEU A 44 0.27 -0.03 24.45
C LEU A 44 0.45 1.01 25.57
N GLY A 45 1.08 0.63 26.69
CA GLY A 45 1.24 1.51 27.85
C GLY A 45 -0.10 1.87 28.49
N LEU A 46 -1.05 0.91 28.58
CA LEU A 46 -2.38 1.11 29.14
C LEU A 46 -2.49 0.43 30.52
N ALA A 47 -3.33 1.00 31.41
CA ALA A 47 -3.76 0.26 32.59
C ALA A 47 -4.54 -1.00 32.18
N LYS A 48 -4.33 -2.14 32.85
CA LYS A 48 -4.97 -3.42 32.53
C LYS A 48 -6.50 -3.32 32.49
N GLY A 49 -7.11 -2.59 33.44
CA GLY A 49 -8.57 -2.35 33.46
C GLY A 49 -9.06 -1.58 32.23
N THR A 50 -8.28 -0.59 31.76
CA THR A 50 -8.59 0.15 30.53
C THR A 50 -8.50 -0.74 29.29
N ALA A 51 -7.44 -1.53 29.15
CA ALA A 51 -7.28 -2.47 28.05
C ALA A 51 -8.41 -3.50 28.05
N TYR A 52 -8.80 -4.05 29.20
CA TYR A 52 -9.91 -4.98 29.33
C TYR A 52 -11.24 -4.34 28.90
N GLY A 53 -11.56 -3.14 29.38
CA GLY A 53 -12.81 -2.45 29.03
C GLY A 53 -12.90 -2.17 27.52
N LEU A 54 -11.79 -1.74 26.89
CA LEU A 54 -11.74 -1.52 25.44
C LEU A 54 -11.91 -2.83 24.66
N LEU A 55 -11.21 -3.90 25.06
CA LEU A 55 -11.33 -5.22 24.40
C LEU A 55 -12.76 -5.76 24.49
N ARG A 56 -13.41 -5.65 25.66
CA ARG A 56 -14.83 -6.05 25.83
C ARG A 56 -15.78 -5.24 24.93
N THR A 57 -15.51 -3.94 24.77
CA THR A 57 -16.31 -3.11 23.87
C THR A 57 -16.10 -3.50 22.42
N LEU A 58 -14.85 -3.75 22.00
CA LEU A 58 -14.51 -4.21 20.65
C LEU A 58 -15.09 -5.59 20.37
N GLU A 59 -15.10 -6.50 21.36
CA GLU A 59 -15.70 -7.82 21.26
C GLU A 59 -17.23 -7.75 21.08
N ALA A 60 -17.90 -6.88 21.84
CA ALA A 60 -19.34 -6.64 21.68
C ALA A 60 -19.72 -6.10 20.29
N GLN A 61 -18.76 -5.53 19.55
CA GLN A 61 -18.92 -5.07 18.17
C GLN A 61 -18.30 -6.06 17.14
N GLU A 62 -17.94 -7.28 17.56
CA GLU A 62 -17.34 -8.33 16.73
C GLU A 62 -16.02 -7.92 16.01
N LEU A 63 -15.41 -6.78 16.43
CA LEU A 63 -14.13 -6.29 15.91
C LEU A 63 -12.94 -7.10 16.44
N VAL A 64 -13.08 -7.68 17.61
CA VAL A 64 -12.16 -8.68 18.18
C VAL A 64 -12.97 -9.85 18.72
N GLU A 65 -12.32 -10.99 18.88
CA GLU A 65 -12.90 -12.15 19.54
C GLU A 65 -11.90 -12.72 20.56
N GLN A 66 -12.41 -13.26 21.66
CA GLN A 66 -11.61 -13.93 22.67
C GLN A 66 -11.68 -15.44 22.48
N ASP A 67 -10.51 -16.06 22.40
CA ASP A 67 -10.39 -17.51 22.40
C ASP A 67 -10.77 -18.05 23.80
N PRO A 68 -11.80 -18.91 23.92
CA PRO A 68 -12.32 -19.35 25.22
C PRO A 68 -11.33 -20.26 25.97
N GLU A 69 -10.43 -20.96 25.28
CA GLU A 69 -9.47 -21.87 25.91
C GLU A 69 -8.26 -21.13 26.45
N THR A 70 -7.75 -20.16 25.68
CA THR A 70 -6.52 -19.45 26.04
C THR A 70 -6.76 -18.09 26.68
N GLY A 71 -7.98 -17.55 26.59
CA GLY A 71 -8.33 -16.21 27.02
C GLY A 71 -7.68 -15.08 26.22
N LYS A 72 -7.01 -15.41 25.08
CA LYS A 72 -6.33 -14.44 24.21
C LYS A 72 -7.27 -13.86 23.17
N TYR A 73 -7.01 -12.61 22.77
CA TYR A 73 -7.79 -11.89 21.77
C TYR A 73 -7.12 -11.92 20.41
N ARG A 74 -7.96 -11.95 19.35
CA ARG A 74 -7.56 -11.80 17.96
C ARG A 74 -8.56 -10.88 17.23
N LEU A 75 -8.28 -10.48 16.00
CA LEU A 75 -9.25 -9.76 15.17
C LEU A 75 -10.49 -10.61 14.94
N GLY A 76 -11.65 -9.98 15.03
CA GLY A 76 -12.98 -10.61 14.84
C GLY A 76 -13.50 -10.50 13.40
N PRO A 77 -14.60 -11.18 13.08
CA PRO A 77 -15.15 -11.27 11.72
C PRO A 77 -15.62 -9.94 11.14
N ALA A 78 -16.04 -8.97 11.96
CA ALA A 78 -16.44 -7.64 11.50
C ALA A 78 -15.28 -6.90 10.78
N MET A 79 -14.01 -7.21 11.09
CA MET A 79 -12.88 -6.64 10.39
C MET A 79 -12.83 -7.03 8.91
N LEU A 80 -13.20 -8.28 8.59
CA LEU A 80 -13.30 -8.72 7.19
C LEU A 80 -14.43 -8.00 6.45
N GLN A 81 -15.58 -7.82 7.09
CA GLN A 81 -16.71 -7.10 6.50
C GLN A 81 -16.36 -5.66 6.18
N LEU A 82 -15.70 -4.96 7.11
CA LEU A 82 -15.25 -3.59 6.91
C LEU A 82 -14.18 -3.49 5.81
N GLY A 83 -13.24 -4.42 5.79
CA GLY A 83 -12.22 -4.50 4.74
C GLY A 83 -12.84 -4.74 3.37
N ASN A 84 -13.78 -5.67 3.23
CA ASN A 84 -14.48 -5.91 1.97
C ASN A 84 -15.27 -4.69 1.51
N ALA A 85 -16.02 -4.03 2.40
CA ALA A 85 -16.75 -2.80 2.06
C ALA A 85 -15.81 -1.69 1.55
N PHE A 86 -14.61 -1.55 2.12
CA PHE A 86 -13.59 -0.64 1.59
C PHE A 86 -13.13 -1.04 0.18
N LEU A 87 -12.83 -2.33 -0.03
CA LEU A 87 -12.35 -2.85 -1.32
C LEU A 87 -13.42 -2.78 -2.41
N ASP A 88 -14.69 -3.03 -2.09
CA ASP A 88 -15.79 -3.02 -3.06
C ASP A 88 -16.10 -1.61 -3.57
N ASN A 89 -15.87 -0.60 -2.75
CA ASN A 89 -16.02 0.81 -3.14
C ASN A 89 -14.76 1.42 -3.77
N HIS A 90 -13.69 0.64 -3.93
CA HIS A 90 -12.42 1.16 -4.45
C HIS A 90 -12.37 1.07 -5.98
N GLU A 91 -12.57 2.20 -6.67
CA GLU A 91 -12.70 2.27 -8.13
C GLU A 91 -11.50 1.65 -8.89
N LEU A 92 -10.26 1.99 -8.50
CA LEU A 92 -9.07 1.43 -9.13
C LEU A 92 -9.05 -0.10 -9.03
N ARG A 93 -9.37 -0.64 -7.85
CA ARG A 93 -9.46 -2.10 -7.66
C ARG A 93 -10.50 -2.71 -8.61
N ALA A 94 -11.72 -2.19 -8.61
CA ALA A 94 -12.81 -2.74 -9.43
C ALA A 94 -12.46 -2.77 -10.93
N ARG A 95 -11.81 -1.71 -11.43
CA ARG A 95 -11.38 -1.63 -12.84
C ARG A 95 -10.13 -2.45 -13.14
N SER A 96 -9.28 -2.74 -12.13
CA SER A 96 -8.02 -3.45 -12.34
C SER A 96 -8.15 -4.96 -12.48
N LEU A 97 -9.27 -5.58 -12.10
CA LEU A 97 -9.41 -7.03 -11.99
C LEU A 97 -8.99 -7.76 -13.28
N LEU A 98 -9.65 -7.45 -14.39
CA LEU A 98 -9.35 -8.09 -15.69
C LEU A 98 -7.94 -7.75 -16.23
N TRP A 99 -7.47 -6.53 -15.94
CA TRP A 99 -6.13 -6.10 -16.34
C TRP A 99 -5.05 -6.86 -15.57
N ALA A 100 -5.25 -7.05 -14.28
CA ALA A 100 -4.32 -7.78 -13.42
C ALA A 100 -4.26 -9.27 -13.82
N ASP A 101 -5.41 -9.92 -14.05
CA ASP A 101 -5.48 -11.31 -14.51
C ASP A 101 -4.78 -11.49 -15.86
N SER A 102 -5.03 -10.57 -16.81
CA SER A 102 -4.38 -10.59 -18.12
C SER A 102 -2.86 -10.41 -18.00
N LEU A 103 -2.40 -9.49 -17.13
CA LEU A 103 -0.98 -9.25 -16.92
C LEU A 103 -0.30 -10.46 -16.26
N ALA A 104 -0.92 -11.07 -15.25
CA ALA A 104 -0.40 -12.27 -14.59
C ALA A 104 -0.25 -13.44 -15.59
N SER A 105 -1.27 -13.63 -16.44
CA SER A 105 -1.23 -14.69 -17.46
C SER A 105 -0.12 -14.47 -18.52
N ARG A 106 0.09 -13.20 -18.94
CA ARG A 106 1.13 -12.87 -19.95
C ARG A 106 2.54 -12.86 -19.37
N GLY A 107 2.67 -12.41 -18.13
CA GLY A 107 3.97 -12.30 -17.44
C GLY A 107 4.41 -13.57 -16.75
N ALA A 108 3.48 -14.53 -16.53
CA ALA A 108 3.66 -15.73 -15.70
C ALA A 108 4.19 -15.43 -14.30
N GLU A 109 3.85 -14.25 -13.76
CA GLU A 109 4.24 -13.77 -12.43
C GLU A 109 3.02 -13.24 -11.65
N ALA A 110 3.17 -13.08 -10.33
CA ALA A 110 2.15 -12.45 -9.51
C ALA A 110 2.00 -10.96 -9.89
N VAL A 111 0.78 -10.43 -9.71
CA VAL A 111 0.46 -9.03 -9.99
C VAL A 111 -0.08 -8.37 -8.74
N ARG A 112 0.43 -7.18 -8.44
CA ARG A 112 -0.07 -6.31 -7.38
C ARG A 112 -0.67 -5.03 -7.98
N VAL A 113 -1.74 -4.54 -7.35
CA VAL A 113 -2.28 -3.20 -7.57
C VAL A 113 -2.26 -2.48 -6.23
N GLY A 114 -1.66 -1.31 -6.20
CA GLY A 114 -1.47 -0.56 -4.97
C GLY A 114 -1.85 0.91 -5.10
N VAL A 115 -2.22 1.50 -3.96
CA VAL A 115 -2.50 2.93 -3.82
C VAL A 115 -1.66 3.52 -2.70
N LEU A 116 -1.27 4.78 -2.86
CA LEU A 116 -0.52 5.48 -1.82
C LEU A 116 -1.44 5.85 -0.65
N HIS A 117 -1.05 5.45 0.55
CA HIS A 117 -1.73 5.80 1.80
C HIS A 117 -0.70 6.28 2.84
N GLY A 118 -0.65 7.59 3.08
CA GLY A 118 0.44 8.18 3.86
C GLY A 118 1.79 7.97 3.18
N SER A 119 2.75 7.39 3.89
CA SER A 119 4.08 7.02 3.37
C SER A 119 4.20 5.55 2.97
N ASN A 120 3.08 4.85 2.79
CA ASN A 120 3.06 3.45 2.39
C ASN A 120 2.17 3.23 1.17
N VAL A 121 2.42 2.15 0.46
CA VAL A 121 1.51 1.60 -0.55
C VAL A 121 0.63 0.54 0.11
N LEU A 122 -0.68 0.73 0.03
CA LEU A 122 -1.67 -0.28 0.40
C LEU A 122 -1.97 -1.14 -0.82
N ILE A 123 -1.77 -2.44 -0.72
CA ILE A 123 -2.14 -3.39 -1.77
C ILE A 123 -3.65 -3.60 -1.75
N VAL A 124 -4.34 -3.18 -2.82
CA VAL A 124 -5.79 -3.26 -2.95
C VAL A 124 -6.25 -4.44 -3.81
N HIS A 125 -5.34 -5.01 -4.63
CA HIS A 125 -5.60 -6.22 -5.40
C HIS A 125 -4.32 -7.00 -5.61
N HIS A 126 -4.44 -8.35 -5.62
CA HIS A 126 -3.34 -9.27 -5.83
C HIS A 126 -3.83 -10.46 -6.66
N VAL A 127 -3.10 -10.79 -7.72
CA VAL A 127 -3.28 -12.00 -8.53
C VAL A 127 -2.08 -12.90 -8.31
N PHE A 128 -2.33 -14.14 -7.95
CA PHE A 128 -1.28 -15.13 -7.76
C PHE A 128 -0.57 -15.45 -9.07
N ARG A 129 0.71 -15.78 -8.97
CA ARG A 129 1.46 -16.34 -10.08
C ARG A 129 0.81 -17.66 -10.54
N PRO A 130 0.62 -17.86 -11.84
CA PRO A 130 -0.06 -19.05 -12.37
C PRO A 130 0.88 -20.28 -12.37
N ASP A 131 1.34 -20.68 -11.19
CA ASP A 131 2.13 -21.90 -10.95
C ASP A 131 1.67 -22.57 -9.66
N ASN A 132 2.29 -23.72 -9.32
CA ASN A 132 1.94 -24.50 -8.12
C ASN A 132 2.73 -24.06 -6.87
N SER A 133 3.38 -22.91 -6.88
CA SER A 133 4.10 -22.39 -5.70
C SER A 133 3.14 -21.96 -4.59
N VAL A 134 3.57 -22.12 -3.36
CA VAL A 134 2.85 -21.56 -2.20
C VAL A 134 3.02 -20.05 -2.22
N GLN A 135 1.92 -19.33 -2.28
CA GLN A 135 1.89 -17.87 -2.30
C GLN A 135 0.97 -17.35 -1.20
N ILE A 136 1.27 -16.17 -0.66
CA ILE A 136 0.46 -15.51 0.37
C ILE A 136 -0.36 -14.41 -0.27
N LEU A 137 -1.65 -14.33 0.09
CA LEU A 137 -2.51 -13.22 -0.33
C LEU A 137 -2.05 -11.93 0.36
N GLU A 138 -1.73 -10.91 -0.44
CA GLU A 138 -1.17 -9.65 0.05
C GLU A 138 -2.17 -8.49 0.08
N VAL A 139 -3.42 -8.71 -0.27
CA VAL A 139 -4.46 -7.65 -0.17
C VAL A 139 -4.54 -7.16 1.28
N GLY A 140 -4.41 -5.86 1.48
CA GLY A 140 -4.30 -5.22 2.79
C GLY A 140 -2.87 -5.07 3.31
N ALA A 141 -1.85 -5.66 2.64
CA ALA A 141 -0.46 -5.41 2.99
C ALA A 141 -0.08 -3.94 2.74
N SER A 142 0.82 -3.44 3.58
CA SER A 142 1.29 -2.06 3.56
C SER A 142 2.81 -2.04 3.44
N ILE A 143 3.32 -1.51 2.33
CA ILE A 143 4.76 -1.51 2.01
C ILE A 143 5.24 -0.06 1.94
N PRO A 144 6.38 0.31 2.58
CA PRO A 144 6.94 1.64 2.44
C PRO A 144 7.11 2.05 0.98
N TRP A 145 6.65 3.24 0.61
CA TRP A 145 6.59 3.71 -0.78
C TRP A 145 7.94 3.64 -1.51
N HIS A 146 9.03 3.94 -0.80
CA HIS A 146 10.39 3.99 -1.35
C HIS A 146 11.00 2.60 -1.61
N ALA A 147 10.50 1.58 -0.94
CA ALA A 147 11.02 0.22 -1.01
C ALA A 147 10.24 -0.69 -1.99
N CYS A 148 9.25 -0.19 -2.73
CA CYS A 148 8.51 -0.97 -3.71
C CYS A 148 8.35 -0.22 -5.04
N ALA A 149 8.29 -0.96 -6.15
CA ALA A 149 8.14 -0.35 -7.47
C ALA A 149 6.80 0.37 -7.63
N LEU A 150 5.71 -0.15 -7.05
CA LEU A 150 4.41 0.52 -7.02
C LEU A 150 4.51 1.93 -6.43
N GLY A 151 5.19 2.06 -5.28
CA GLY A 151 5.35 3.33 -4.60
C GLY A 151 6.19 4.32 -5.40
N LYS A 152 7.30 3.88 -5.97
CA LYS A 152 8.15 4.70 -6.85
C LYS A 152 7.40 5.13 -8.11
N ALA A 153 6.60 4.23 -8.71
CA ALA A 153 5.78 4.55 -9.87
C ALA A 153 4.73 5.63 -9.57
N ILE A 154 4.09 5.58 -8.40
CA ILE A 154 3.13 6.61 -7.97
C ILE A 154 3.87 7.93 -7.65
N ALA A 155 4.92 7.86 -6.82
CA ALA A 155 5.63 9.04 -6.32
C ALA A 155 6.26 9.88 -7.42
N ALA A 156 6.71 9.26 -8.52
CA ALA A 156 7.30 9.94 -9.66
C ALA A 156 6.37 10.97 -10.33
N TYR A 157 5.05 10.83 -10.13
CA TYR A 157 4.04 11.70 -10.75
C TYR A 157 3.25 12.52 -9.73
N LEU A 158 3.66 12.53 -8.48
CA LEU A 158 3.05 13.38 -7.47
C LEU A 158 3.48 14.84 -7.63
N PRO A 159 2.64 15.80 -7.24
CA PRO A 159 3.03 17.20 -7.10
C PRO A 159 4.25 17.35 -6.18
N ASP A 160 5.13 18.31 -6.49
CA ASP A 160 6.42 18.51 -5.79
C ASP A 160 6.29 18.59 -4.26
N ALA A 161 5.24 19.24 -3.75
CA ALA A 161 5.03 19.36 -2.31
C ALA A 161 4.73 18.00 -1.65
N GLN A 162 3.95 17.14 -2.31
CA GLN A 162 3.63 15.80 -1.82
C GLN A 162 4.86 14.89 -1.92
N ARG A 163 5.60 14.95 -3.03
CA ARG A 163 6.82 14.17 -3.23
C ARG A 163 7.88 14.52 -2.18
N ARG A 164 8.11 15.82 -1.90
CA ARG A 164 8.99 16.25 -0.81
C ARG A 164 8.54 15.73 0.55
N SER A 165 7.24 15.80 0.86
CA SER A 165 6.71 15.25 2.11
C SER A 165 6.96 13.74 2.26
N LEU A 166 6.95 12.99 1.16
CA LEU A 166 7.30 11.56 1.16
C LEU A 166 8.80 11.35 1.42
N LEU A 167 9.67 12.11 0.76
CA LEU A 167 11.12 12.04 0.98
C LEU A 167 11.51 12.37 2.43
N ASP A 168 10.76 13.27 3.07
CA ASP A 168 10.97 13.66 4.47
C ASP A 168 10.29 12.72 5.49
N SER A 169 9.52 11.72 5.05
CA SER A 169 8.67 10.88 5.92
C SER A 169 9.40 9.82 6.75
N GLY A 170 10.73 9.76 6.68
CA GLY A 170 11.54 8.72 7.33
C GLY A 170 11.64 7.46 6.46
N LEU A 171 12.78 7.31 5.80
CA LEU A 171 13.05 6.22 4.87
C LEU A 171 13.68 5.05 5.63
N VAL A 172 12.88 4.04 5.97
CA VAL A 172 13.32 2.90 6.78
C VAL A 172 13.98 1.83 5.90
N PRO A 173 15.22 1.38 6.20
CA PRO A 173 15.82 0.25 5.49
C PRO A 173 15.11 -1.05 5.87
N LEU A 174 14.64 -1.80 4.86
CA LEU A 174 14.05 -3.13 5.03
C LEU A 174 15.06 -4.23 4.73
N THR A 175 15.95 -3.96 3.77
CA THR A 175 17.05 -4.84 3.36
C THR A 175 18.34 -4.04 3.23
N GLY A 176 19.45 -4.71 2.95
CA GLY A 176 20.70 -4.04 2.61
C GLY A 176 20.69 -3.31 1.25
N ARG A 177 19.63 -3.48 0.46
CA ARG A 177 19.47 -2.83 -0.86
C ARG A 177 18.45 -1.69 -0.87
N THR A 178 17.69 -1.52 0.21
CA THR A 178 16.70 -0.44 0.30
C THR A 178 17.37 0.93 0.14
N VAL A 179 16.93 1.71 -0.83
CA VAL A 179 17.41 3.08 -1.03
C VAL A 179 16.76 3.99 0.01
N THR A 180 17.58 4.60 0.88
CA THR A 180 17.12 5.48 1.97
C THR A 180 17.69 6.90 1.87
N ASP A 181 18.53 7.17 0.87
CA ASP A 181 19.02 8.51 0.59
C ASP A 181 18.01 9.30 -0.25
N PRO A 182 17.48 10.45 0.24
CA PRO A 182 16.50 11.23 -0.47
C PRO A 182 16.94 11.72 -1.85
N ALA A 183 18.22 12.08 -2.02
CA ALA A 183 18.73 12.58 -3.30
C ALA A 183 18.77 11.45 -4.34
N THR A 184 19.25 10.29 -3.97
CA THR A 184 19.23 9.09 -4.83
C THR A 184 17.82 8.68 -5.22
N LEU A 185 16.85 8.78 -4.29
CA LEU A 185 15.43 8.51 -4.59
C LEU A 185 14.87 9.54 -5.56
N GLU A 186 15.15 10.84 -5.39
CA GLU A 186 14.67 11.88 -6.32
C GLU A 186 15.19 11.65 -7.75
N GLU A 187 16.47 11.28 -7.92
CA GLU A 187 17.05 10.89 -9.21
C GLU A 187 16.37 9.65 -9.80
N SER A 188 16.10 8.64 -8.96
CA SER A 188 15.37 7.45 -9.36
C SER A 188 13.94 7.80 -9.83
N LEU A 189 13.22 8.66 -9.10
CA LEU A 189 11.89 9.10 -9.49
C LEU A 189 11.88 9.88 -10.81
N ALA A 190 12.88 10.72 -11.08
CA ALA A 190 13.04 11.41 -12.37
C ALA A 190 13.24 10.40 -13.52
N THR A 191 14.00 9.35 -13.27
CA THR A 191 14.19 8.24 -14.22
C THR A 191 12.87 7.51 -14.47
N VAL A 192 12.10 7.20 -13.41
CA VAL A 192 10.78 6.57 -13.50
C VAL A 192 9.81 7.43 -14.29
N ALA A 193 9.78 8.75 -14.04
CA ALA A 193 8.91 9.68 -14.78
C ALA A 193 9.19 9.67 -16.29
N THR A 194 10.45 9.55 -16.69
CA THR A 194 10.87 9.47 -18.10
C THR A 194 10.57 8.09 -18.71
N ALA A 195 10.86 7.02 -17.97
CA ALA A 195 10.69 5.64 -18.43
C ALA A 195 9.24 5.18 -18.41
N GLY A 196 8.38 5.76 -17.56
CA GLY A 196 7.00 5.35 -17.35
C GLY A 196 6.85 4.02 -16.62
N VAL A 197 7.92 3.55 -15.97
CA VAL A 197 7.95 2.30 -15.21
C VAL A 197 9.02 2.37 -14.14
N ALA A 198 8.76 1.80 -12.98
CA ALA A 198 9.69 1.65 -11.87
C ALA A 198 10.14 0.20 -11.74
N LEU A 199 11.36 0.01 -11.27
CA LEU A 199 11.93 -1.26 -10.85
C LEU A 199 12.29 -1.17 -9.37
N GLU A 200 12.02 -2.24 -8.65
CA GLU A 200 12.51 -2.54 -7.32
C GLU A 200 13.29 -3.86 -7.39
N ASP A 201 14.51 -3.90 -6.86
CA ASP A 201 15.38 -5.07 -6.85
C ASP A 201 15.82 -5.38 -5.42
N GLN A 202 15.07 -6.26 -4.75
CA GLN A 202 15.35 -6.75 -3.40
C GLN A 202 15.40 -5.64 -2.33
N GLU A 203 14.67 -4.53 -2.53
CA GLU A 203 14.63 -3.42 -1.57
C GLU A 203 13.60 -3.66 -0.47
N ALA A 204 12.46 -4.30 -0.79
CA ALA A 204 11.45 -4.69 0.20
C ALA A 204 11.77 -6.04 0.84
N ILE A 205 12.08 -7.03 0.02
CA ILE A 205 12.31 -8.43 0.43
C ILE A 205 13.50 -8.97 -0.36
N VAL A 206 14.48 -9.55 0.36
CA VAL A 206 15.62 -10.22 -0.28
C VAL A 206 15.14 -11.38 -1.14
N GLY A 207 15.63 -11.47 -2.37
CA GLY A 207 15.25 -12.50 -3.35
C GLY A 207 14.00 -12.17 -4.16
N GLU A 208 13.33 -11.03 -3.92
CA GLU A 208 12.15 -10.57 -4.67
C GLU A 208 12.48 -9.31 -5.48
N ALA A 209 11.85 -9.15 -6.62
CA ALA A 209 11.87 -7.92 -7.40
C ALA A 209 10.45 -7.55 -7.86
N GLU A 210 10.21 -6.27 -8.11
CA GLU A 210 8.94 -5.75 -8.59
C GLU A 210 9.14 -4.76 -9.73
N ILE A 211 8.24 -4.81 -10.72
CA ILE A 211 8.20 -3.88 -11.85
C ILE A 211 6.79 -3.31 -11.91
N ALA A 212 6.64 -1.99 -11.83
CA ALA A 212 5.34 -1.36 -11.78
C ALA A 212 5.25 -0.09 -12.65
N ALA A 213 4.05 0.21 -13.12
CA ALA A 213 3.74 1.43 -13.86
C ALA A 213 2.55 2.17 -13.21
N PRO A 214 2.54 3.51 -13.25
CA PRO A 214 1.50 4.34 -12.63
C PRO A 214 0.18 4.24 -13.38
N VAL A 215 -0.92 4.35 -12.67
CA VAL A 215 -2.27 4.44 -13.24
C VAL A 215 -2.82 5.84 -13.01
N PHE A 216 -3.36 6.46 -14.06
CA PHE A 216 -3.83 7.83 -14.07
C PHE A 216 -5.36 7.92 -14.19
N ASP A 217 -5.95 8.96 -13.59
CA ASP A 217 -7.34 9.33 -13.74
C ASP A 217 -7.59 10.26 -14.95
N ASP A 218 -8.83 10.75 -15.06
CA ASP A 218 -9.26 11.70 -16.12
C ASP A 218 -8.64 13.10 -15.96
N MET A 219 -8.05 13.40 -14.82
CA MET A 219 -7.34 14.66 -14.52
C MET A 219 -5.83 14.55 -14.76
N GLY A 220 -5.33 13.34 -15.04
CA GLY A 220 -3.90 13.06 -15.18
C GLY A 220 -3.17 12.86 -13.84
N HIS A 221 -3.88 12.70 -12.74
CA HIS A 221 -3.28 12.39 -11.46
C HIS A 221 -2.99 10.90 -11.35
N SER A 222 -1.85 10.53 -10.77
CA SER A 222 -1.55 9.15 -10.42
C SER A 222 -2.43 8.71 -9.25
N VAL A 223 -3.39 7.80 -9.51
CA VAL A 223 -4.34 7.27 -8.52
C VAL A 223 -3.87 5.96 -7.91
N GLY A 224 -2.81 5.37 -8.43
CA GLY A 224 -2.22 4.13 -7.98
C GLY A 224 -1.22 3.59 -8.98
N ALA A 225 -0.84 2.33 -8.83
CA ALA A 225 0.04 1.63 -9.76
C ALA A 225 -0.36 0.16 -9.87
N ILE A 226 0.04 -0.46 -10.99
CA ILE A 226 -0.08 -1.89 -11.26
C ILE A 226 1.29 -2.44 -11.64
N GLY A 227 1.65 -3.61 -11.13
CA GLY A 227 2.97 -4.19 -11.39
C GLY A 227 3.00 -5.69 -11.23
N VAL A 228 4.09 -6.29 -11.71
CA VAL A 228 4.44 -7.69 -11.53
C VAL A 228 5.48 -7.83 -10.43
N VAL A 229 5.36 -8.87 -9.63
CA VAL A 229 6.28 -9.19 -8.53
C VAL A 229 6.62 -10.68 -8.56
N GLY A 230 7.87 -10.99 -8.23
CA GLY A 230 8.31 -12.38 -8.18
C GLY A 230 9.79 -12.52 -7.85
N PRO A 231 10.33 -13.75 -7.91
CA PRO A 231 11.73 -14.01 -7.66
C PRO A 231 12.63 -13.16 -8.58
N VAL A 232 13.68 -12.58 -7.99
CA VAL A 232 14.62 -11.71 -8.72
C VAL A 232 15.27 -12.42 -9.90
N GLU A 233 15.55 -13.72 -9.78
CA GLU A 233 16.17 -14.53 -10.84
C GLU A 233 15.26 -14.65 -12.07
N ARG A 234 13.94 -14.48 -11.90
CA ARG A 234 12.97 -14.54 -12.99
C ARG A 234 12.68 -13.17 -13.59
N LEU A 235 12.56 -12.13 -12.76
CA LEU A 235 12.22 -10.78 -13.19
C LEU A 235 13.41 -9.99 -13.70
N VAL A 236 14.59 -10.22 -13.10
CA VAL A 236 15.83 -9.48 -13.38
C VAL A 236 16.99 -10.45 -13.68
N PRO A 237 16.83 -11.43 -14.59
CA PRO A 237 17.90 -12.35 -14.92
C PRO A 237 19.13 -11.58 -15.41
N ASP A 238 20.31 -11.91 -14.88
CA ASP A 238 21.59 -11.28 -15.21
C ASP A 238 21.57 -9.73 -15.06
N GLY A 239 20.78 -9.22 -14.11
CA GLY A 239 20.65 -7.78 -13.84
C GLY A 239 19.83 -7.01 -14.89
N ARG A 240 19.07 -7.69 -15.74
CA ARG A 240 18.30 -7.07 -16.83
C ARG A 240 16.84 -7.50 -16.80
N VAL A 241 15.94 -6.54 -16.93
CA VAL A 241 14.51 -6.82 -17.10
C VAL A 241 14.19 -7.10 -18.56
N SER A 242 13.34 -8.10 -18.81
CA SER A 242 12.85 -8.39 -20.16
C SER A 242 12.08 -7.20 -20.77
N ALA A 243 12.45 -6.79 -21.98
CA ALA A 243 11.75 -5.74 -22.72
C ALA A 243 10.28 -6.08 -22.95
N THR A 244 9.96 -7.36 -23.14
CA THR A 244 8.58 -7.85 -23.30
C THR A 244 7.79 -7.64 -22.01
N LEU A 245 8.36 -7.93 -20.85
CA LEU A 245 7.70 -7.73 -19.56
C LEU A 245 7.48 -6.24 -19.26
N LEU A 246 8.50 -5.41 -19.50
CA LEU A 246 8.37 -3.95 -19.39
C LEU A 246 7.25 -3.40 -20.28
N ALA A 247 7.17 -3.88 -21.54
CA ALA A 247 6.10 -3.48 -22.45
C ALA A 247 4.73 -3.92 -21.95
N ALA A 248 4.59 -5.16 -21.46
CA ALA A 248 3.35 -5.69 -20.91
C ALA A 248 2.84 -4.88 -19.72
N VAL A 249 3.72 -4.52 -18.75
CA VAL A 249 3.36 -3.68 -17.59
C VAL A 249 2.90 -2.30 -18.04
N ARG A 250 3.63 -1.64 -18.96
CA ARG A 250 3.26 -0.33 -19.50
C ARG A 250 1.94 -0.35 -20.27
N GLU A 251 1.70 -1.35 -21.10
CA GLU A 251 0.45 -1.51 -21.87
C GLU A 251 -0.74 -1.70 -20.93
N THR A 252 -0.59 -2.56 -19.92
CA THR A 252 -1.62 -2.82 -18.92
C THR A 252 -1.96 -1.54 -18.15
N SER A 253 -0.95 -0.82 -17.66
CA SER A 253 -1.13 0.45 -16.96
C SER A 253 -1.86 1.49 -17.82
N ARG A 254 -1.46 1.64 -19.09
CA ARG A 254 -2.12 2.56 -20.03
C ARG A 254 -3.56 2.15 -20.34
N GLY A 255 -3.83 0.85 -20.48
CA GLY A 255 -5.18 0.31 -20.65
C GLY A 255 -6.06 0.63 -19.46
N LEU A 256 -5.59 0.29 -18.26
CA LEU A 256 -6.28 0.58 -17.02
C LEU A 256 -6.49 2.10 -16.81
N SER A 257 -5.50 2.93 -17.12
CA SER A 257 -5.64 4.39 -17.05
C SER A 257 -6.74 4.92 -17.98
N ARG A 258 -6.88 4.37 -19.20
CA ARG A 258 -8.00 4.72 -20.09
C ARG A 258 -9.36 4.35 -19.49
N ASP A 259 -9.44 3.20 -18.81
CA ASP A 259 -10.65 2.78 -18.11
C ASP A 259 -10.94 3.67 -16.90
N MET A 260 -9.90 4.21 -16.24
CA MET A 260 -10.01 5.24 -15.20
C MET A 260 -10.37 6.63 -15.76
N GLY A 261 -10.45 6.78 -17.09
CA GLY A 261 -10.84 8.02 -17.74
C GLY A 261 -9.69 8.87 -18.30
N ALA A 262 -8.44 8.44 -18.16
CA ALA A 262 -7.30 9.16 -18.73
C ALA A 262 -7.46 9.36 -20.26
N GLY A 263 -7.17 10.59 -20.73
CA GLY A 263 -7.28 10.94 -22.14
C GLY A 263 -8.72 11.20 -22.63
N ARG A 264 -9.74 11.16 -21.78
CA ARG A 264 -11.08 11.63 -22.14
C ARG A 264 -11.07 13.16 -22.17
N VAL A 265 -11.18 13.74 -23.36
CA VAL A 265 -11.45 15.17 -23.51
C VAL A 265 -12.83 15.43 -22.88
N ARG A 266 -12.88 16.11 -21.75
CA ARG A 266 -14.14 16.63 -21.22
C ARG A 266 -14.71 17.59 -22.26
N SER A 267 -15.74 17.17 -23.01
CA SER A 267 -16.56 18.10 -23.77
C SER A 267 -17.18 19.08 -22.75
N ARG A 268 -16.64 20.29 -22.70
CA ARG A 268 -17.32 21.39 -22.01
C ARG A 268 -18.69 21.50 -22.65
N GLY A 269 -19.73 21.06 -21.94
CA GLY A 269 -21.10 21.36 -22.32
C GLY A 269 -21.23 22.86 -22.56
N PRO A 270 -22.08 23.29 -23.52
CA PRO A 270 -22.25 24.71 -23.82
C PRO A 270 -22.64 25.44 -22.54
N ALA A 271 -21.84 26.46 -22.18
CA ALA A 271 -22.16 27.36 -21.09
C ALA A 271 -23.57 27.91 -21.31
N ALA A 272 -24.48 27.61 -20.40
CA ALA A 272 -25.78 28.30 -20.38
C ALA A 272 -25.50 29.81 -20.35
N ARG A 273 -25.86 30.47 -21.40
CA ARG A 273 -25.84 31.93 -21.44
C ARG A 273 -26.96 32.49 -20.54
N PRO A 274 -26.72 33.62 -19.86
CA PRO A 274 -27.64 34.23 -18.92
C PRO A 274 -28.95 34.70 -19.56
#